data_e5465ddd52291a40df2069d76c77452c
#
_entry.id   e5465ddd52291a40df2069d76c77452c
#
_cell.length_a   1.000
_cell.length_b   1.000
_cell.length_c   1.000
_cell.angle_alpha   90.00
_cell.angle_beta   90.00
_cell.angle_gamma   90.00
#
_symmetry.space_group_name_H-M   'P 1'
#
loop_
_entity.id
_entity.type
_entity.pdbx_description
1 polymer ?
#
loop_
_entity_poly.entity_id
_entity_poly.type
_entity_poly.pdbx_seq_one_letter_code
_entity_poly.pdbx_strand_id
1 'polypeptide(L)'
;LIVEAPYFANYIQKELAKYLSPEVLAAGGLTVETTLDRSWQQIGEKVIQEAVDIDGYRQRFDQAALVAIDATTGEVKALVGGRDFSKSEFNRAIQAQRQPGSTFKSFVYAAAVAAGFPPTDGYRDMPLTVDGYKPKNYGKKYGGWRSMIDSLAYSVNVVAVQVLIDVGFEPVIKLAKDMGIKSEVKATYSLALGSWEVNLLELTNAYATFAAQGKYIPAYGIKKVINQNGEVIYEGNFKSKQVLDKDSAAIVTW
;
A
#
# COMPACT_ATOMS: atom_id res chain seq x y z
N LEU A 1 -31.43 -7.96 -6.40
CA LEU A 1 -30.18 -7.43 -6.96
C LEU A 1 -29.06 -8.42 -6.68
N ILE A 2 -28.44 -8.98 -7.71
CA ILE A 2 -27.23 -9.82 -7.53
C ILE A 2 -26.05 -8.84 -7.53
N VAL A 3 -25.38 -8.70 -6.40
CA VAL A 3 -24.16 -7.90 -6.30
C VAL A 3 -22.97 -8.84 -6.40
N GLU A 4 -22.36 -8.90 -7.58
CA GLU A 4 -21.05 -9.54 -7.74
C GLU A 4 -19.97 -8.59 -7.16
N ALA A 5 -18.91 -9.14 -6.55
CA ALA A 5 -17.81 -8.40 -5.97
C ALA A 5 -18.25 -7.30 -4.96
N PRO A 6 -18.94 -7.64 -3.87
CA PRO A 6 -19.59 -6.65 -3.00
C PRO A 6 -18.61 -5.66 -2.34
N TYR A 7 -17.41 -6.07 -1.98
CA TYR A 7 -16.39 -5.16 -1.46
C TYR A 7 -15.87 -4.18 -2.50
N PHE A 8 -15.71 -4.65 -3.75
CA PHE A 8 -15.34 -3.75 -4.84
C PHE A 8 -16.49 -2.77 -5.15
N ALA A 9 -17.74 -3.24 -5.20
CA ALA A 9 -18.91 -2.38 -5.37
C ALA A 9 -19.02 -1.32 -4.26
N ASN A 10 -18.78 -1.69 -3.01
CA ASN A 10 -18.72 -0.76 -1.88
C ASN A 10 -17.60 0.29 -2.05
N TYR A 11 -16.43 -0.13 -2.55
CA TYR A 11 -15.36 0.79 -2.90
C TYR A 11 -15.81 1.79 -3.97
N ILE A 12 -16.42 1.32 -5.07
CA ILE A 12 -16.92 2.18 -6.15
C ILE A 12 -17.97 3.18 -5.66
N GLN A 13 -18.89 2.76 -4.79
CA GLN A 13 -19.89 3.67 -4.21
C GLN A 13 -19.23 4.83 -3.44
N LYS A 14 -18.18 4.54 -2.66
CA LYS A 14 -17.42 5.57 -1.94
C LYS A 14 -16.61 6.48 -2.87
N GLU A 15 -16.08 5.93 -3.95
CA GLU A 15 -15.35 6.72 -4.95
C GLU A 15 -16.32 7.66 -5.73
N LEU A 16 -17.50 7.19 -6.13
CA LEU A 16 -18.50 8.00 -6.81
C LEU A 16 -18.84 9.28 -6.05
N ALA A 17 -18.96 9.19 -4.73
CA ALA A 17 -19.26 10.34 -3.87
C ALA A 17 -18.14 11.42 -3.85
N LYS A 18 -16.96 11.12 -4.36
CA LYS A 18 -15.88 12.11 -4.51
C LYS A 18 -15.95 12.90 -5.82
N TYR A 19 -16.62 12.34 -6.82
CA TYR A 19 -16.64 12.88 -8.19
C TYR A 19 -18.01 13.44 -8.59
N LEU A 20 -19.10 12.97 -7.96
CA LEU A 20 -20.47 13.35 -8.29
C LEU A 20 -21.16 14.00 -7.10
N SER A 21 -22.06 14.97 -7.40
CA SER A 21 -22.84 15.61 -6.35
C SER A 21 -23.88 14.64 -5.75
N PRO A 22 -24.33 14.91 -4.50
CA PRO A 22 -25.40 14.11 -3.87
C PRO A 22 -26.69 14.04 -4.70
N GLU A 23 -27.04 15.12 -5.41
CA GLU A 23 -28.25 15.21 -6.25
C GLU A 23 -28.15 14.24 -7.43
N VAL A 24 -26.99 14.16 -8.10
CA VAL A 24 -26.72 13.24 -9.20
C VAL A 24 -26.78 11.80 -8.73
N LEU A 25 -26.18 11.51 -7.57
CA LEU A 25 -26.21 10.17 -6.98
C LEU A 25 -27.63 9.75 -6.58
N ALA A 26 -28.43 10.67 -6.02
CA ALA A 26 -29.81 10.41 -5.61
C ALA A 26 -30.76 10.22 -6.81
N ALA A 27 -30.51 10.88 -7.92
CA ALA A 27 -31.30 10.72 -9.15
C ALA A 27 -31.16 9.30 -9.73
N GLY A 28 -30.03 8.62 -9.50
CA GLY A 28 -29.78 7.25 -9.97
C GLY A 28 -29.66 7.13 -11.49
N GLY A 29 -29.90 5.93 -12.01
CA GLY A 29 -29.83 5.64 -13.45
C GLY A 29 -28.43 5.78 -14.06
N LEU A 30 -27.39 5.65 -13.24
CA LEU A 30 -26.00 5.77 -13.67
C LEU A 30 -25.47 4.42 -14.15
N THR A 31 -24.75 4.44 -15.26
CA THR A 31 -23.88 3.35 -15.69
C THR A 31 -22.46 3.69 -15.34
N VAL A 32 -21.80 2.84 -14.54
CA VAL A 32 -20.42 3.03 -14.08
C VAL A 32 -19.51 1.99 -14.72
N GLU A 33 -18.63 2.43 -15.59
CA GLU A 33 -17.58 1.58 -16.15
C GLU A 33 -16.41 1.54 -15.16
N THR A 34 -16.07 0.35 -14.66
CA THR A 34 -15.05 0.15 -13.64
C THR A 34 -13.78 -0.50 -14.20
N THR A 35 -12.74 -0.51 -13.36
CA THR A 35 -11.46 -1.17 -13.68
C THR A 35 -11.42 -2.65 -13.31
N LEU A 36 -12.50 -3.16 -12.69
CA LEU A 36 -12.59 -4.53 -12.17
C LEU A 36 -12.22 -5.57 -13.24
N ASP A 37 -11.30 -6.48 -12.90
CA ASP A 37 -11.11 -7.74 -13.60
C ASP A 37 -11.85 -8.84 -12.84
N ARG A 38 -12.90 -9.39 -13.48
CA ARG A 38 -13.77 -10.39 -12.82
C ARG A 38 -13.00 -11.65 -12.42
N SER A 39 -12.05 -12.09 -13.24
CA SER A 39 -11.26 -13.29 -12.96
C SER A 39 -10.34 -13.08 -11.77
N TRP A 40 -9.65 -11.94 -11.70
CA TRP A 40 -8.80 -11.59 -10.58
C TRP A 40 -9.59 -11.41 -9.29
N GLN A 41 -10.77 -10.79 -9.38
CA GLN A 41 -11.65 -10.61 -8.23
C GLN A 41 -12.12 -11.96 -7.65
N GLN A 42 -12.61 -12.87 -8.51
CA GLN A 42 -13.05 -14.20 -8.07
C GLN A 42 -11.92 -15.02 -7.43
N ILE A 43 -10.72 -14.96 -8.03
CA ILE A 43 -9.52 -15.59 -7.43
C ILE A 43 -9.21 -14.95 -6.08
N GLY A 44 -9.24 -13.62 -5.98
CA GLY A 44 -8.97 -12.88 -4.74
C GLY A 44 -9.95 -13.24 -3.63
N GLU A 45 -11.25 -13.30 -3.92
CA GLU A 45 -12.29 -13.70 -2.97
C GLU A 45 -12.07 -15.13 -2.46
N LYS A 46 -11.80 -16.07 -3.38
CA LYS A 46 -11.49 -17.46 -3.03
C LYS A 46 -10.25 -17.57 -2.15
N VAL A 47 -9.16 -16.92 -2.53
CA VAL A 47 -7.88 -16.96 -1.78
C VAL A 47 -8.05 -16.38 -0.37
N ILE A 48 -8.77 -15.26 -0.22
CA ILE A 48 -9.04 -14.67 1.10
C ILE A 48 -9.87 -15.62 1.97
N GLN A 49 -10.90 -16.24 1.41
CA GLN A 49 -11.72 -17.20 2.14
C GLN A 49 -10.90 -18.42 2.57
N GLU A 50 -10.17 -19.04 1.64
CA GLU A 50 -9.32 -20.20 1.90
C GLU A 50 -8.23 -19.89 2.96
N ALA A 51 -7.55 -18.74 2.87
CA ALA A 51 -6.54 -18.36 3.84
C ALA A 51 -7.11 -18.25 5.26
N VAL A 52 -8.29 -17.65 5.41
CA VAL A 52 -8.94 -17.54 6.73
C VAL A 52 -9.41 -18.91 7.23
N ASP A 53 -9.96 -19.73 6.35
CA ASP A 53 -10.50 -21.06 6.74
C ASP A 53 -9.40 -22.06 7.11
N ILE A 54 -8.28 -22.04 6.37
CA ILE A 54 -7.18 -23.02 6.55
C ILE A 54 -6.18 -22.55 7.61
N ASP A 55 -5.75 -21.29 7.51
CA ASP A 55 -4.64 -20.77 8.34
C ASP A 55 -5.12 -19.91 9.51
N GLY A 56 -6.35 -19.37 9.44
CA GLY A 56 -6.83 -18.38 10.40
C GLY A 56 -6.76 -18.85 11.84
N TYR A 57 -7.24 -20.07 12.15
CA TYR A 57 -7.17 -20.62 13.50
C TYR A 57 -5.74 -20.79 13.99
N ARG A 58 -4.87 -21.38 13.17
CA ARG A 58 -3.47 -21.64 13.52
C ARG A 58 -2.66 -20.35 13.70
N GLN A 59 -2.89 -19.36 12.84
CA GLN A 59 -2.17 -18.09 12.81
C GLN A 59 -2.89 -16.98 13.62
N ARG A 60 -4.05 -17.29 14.21
CA ARG A 60 -4.86 -16.39 15.05
C ARG A 60 -5.34 -15.14 14.31
N PHE A 61 -5.89 -15.32 13.11
CA PHE A 61 -6.63 -14.27 12.40
C PHE A 61 -7.96 -14.81 11.88
N ASP A 62 -8.96 -13.95 11.78
CA ASP A 62 -10.33 -14.26 11.33
C ASP A 62 -10.76 -13.43 10.12
N GLN A 63 -9.91 -12.49 9.71
CA GLN A 63 -10.13 -11.62 8.57
C GLN A 63 -8.83 -11.40 7.80
N ALA A 64 -8.98 -11.23 6.48
CA ALA A 64 -7.93 -10.83 5.59
C ALA A 64 -8.48 -9.88 4.51
N ALA A 65 -7.62 -9.14 3.84
CA ALA A 65 -7.99 -8.27 2.74
C ALA A 65 -6.95 -8.36 1.62
N LEU A 66 -7.38 -8.07 0.38
CA LEU A 66 -6.54 -8.09 -0.80
C LEU A 66 -6.85 -6.90 -1.69
N VAL A 67 -5.80 -6.30 -2.24
CA VAL A 67 -5.88 -5.29 -3.31
C VAL A 67 -4.91 -5.68 -4.41
N ALA A 68 -5.36 -5.66 -5.66
CA ALA A 68 -4.52 -5.84 -6.83
C ALA A 68 -4.63 -4.61 -7.73
N ILE A 69 -3.49 -4.02 -8.07
CA ILE A 69 -3.38 -2.81 -8.90
C ILE A 69 -2.49 -3.11 -10.10
N ASP A 70 -2.92 -2.69 -11.27
CA ASP A 70 -2.05 -2.61 -12.44
C ASP A 70 -1.06 -1.45 -12.24
N ALA A 71 0.21 -1.79 -12.04
CA ALA A 71 1.25 -0.80 -11.75
C ALA A 71 1.50 0.17 -12.92
N THR A 72 1.11 -0.19 -14.14
CA THR A 72 1.34 0.64 -15.34
C THR A 72 0.23 1.66 -15.58
N THR A 73 -0.98 1.37 -15.09
CA THR A 73 -2.18 2.20 -15.32
C THR A 73 -2.76 2.81 -14.04
N GLY A 74 -2.50 2.24 -12.86
CA GLY A 74 -3.13 2.59 -11.59
C GLY A 74 -4.53 1.94 -11.41
N GLU A 75 -4.99 1.12 -12.36
CA GLU A 75 -6.29 0.45 -12.28
C GLU A 75 -6.35 -0.55 -11.11
N VAL A 76 -7.34 -0.42 -10.24
CA VAL A 76 -7.65 -1.42 -9.22
C VAL A 76 -8.38 -2.57 -9.89
N LYS A 77 -7.69 -3.70 -10.09
CA LYS A 77 -8.20 -4.88 -10.78
C LYS A 77 -9.01 -5.80 -9.88
N ALA A 78 -8.66 -5.89 -8.60
CA ALA A 78 -9.41 -6.63 -7.60
C ALA A 78 -9.30 -5.96 -6.23
N LEU A 79 -10.38 -6.04 -5.44
CA LEU A 79 -10.43 -5.50 -4.09
C LEU A 79 -11.36 -6.35 -3.23
N VAL A 80 -10.79 -7.01 -2.22
CA VAL A 80 -11.51 -7.86 -1.27
C VAL A 80 -11.24 -7.33 0.14
N GLY A 81 -12.27 -6.86 0.81
CA GLY A 81 -12.15 -6.20 2.12
C GLY A 81 -12.37 -7.11 3.33
N GLY A 82 -12.63 -8.39 3.11
CA GLY A 82 -12.89 -9.36 4.18
C GLY A 82 -13.29 -10.73 3.65
N ARG A 83 -13.44 -11.69 4.56
CA ARG A 83 -13.81 -13.07 4.24
C ARG A 83 -15.22 -13.21 3.66
N ASP A 84 -16.18 -12.46 4.21
CA ASP A 84 -17.61 -12.60 3.89
C ASP A 84 -18.31 -11.25 4.10
N PHE A 85 -18.73 -10.62 3.00
CA PHE A 85 -19.40 -9.32 3.02
C PHE A 85 -20.75 -9.37 3.76
N SER A 86 -21.47 -10.47 3.68
CA SER A 86 -22.77 -10.62 4.34
C SER A 86 -22.67 -10.60 5.88
N LYS A 87 -21.49 -10.96 6.41
CA LYS A 87 -21.18 -10.94 7.84
C LYS A 87 -20.49 -9.68 8.30
N SER A 88 -19.75 -9.02 7.41
CA SER A 88 -19.01 -7.80 7.72
C SER A 88 -18.86 -6.93 6.48
N GLU A 89 -19.63 -5.84 6.40
CA GLU A 89 -19.50 -4.84 5.34
C GLU A 89 -18.27 -3.93 5.51
N PHE A 90 -17.59 -4.03 6.65
CA PHE A 90 -16.37 -3.25 6.91
C PHE A 90 -15.27 -3.61 5.91
N ASN A 91 -15.05 -2.72 4.97
CA ASN A 91 -14.10 -2.91 3.87
C ASN A 91 -12.67 -2.62 4.33
N ARG A 92 -11.96 -3.64 4.79
CA ARG A 92 -10.61 -3.51 5.36
C ARG A 92 -9.58 -3.00 4.35
N ALA A 93 -9.84 -3.20 3.06
CA ALA A 93 -8.95 -2.71 2.01
C ALA A 93 -8.86 -1.19 1.96
N ILE A 94 -9.94 -0.48 2.34
CA ILE A 94 -10.05 0.98 2.24
C ILE A 94 -10.38 1.69 3.57
N GLN A 95 -10.80 0.97 4.61
CA GLN A 95 -11.24 1.57 5.87
C GLN A 95 -10.32 1.23 7.05
N ALA A 96 -9.67 0.07 7.03
CA ALA A 96 -8.77 -0.31 8.10
C ALA A 96 -7.48 0.49 8.05
N GLN A 97 -7.10 1.01 9.22
CA GLN A 97 -5.78 1.57 9.47
C GLN A 97 -4.97 0.51 10.23
N ARG A 98 -3.84 0.10 9.68
CA ARG A 98 -2.98 -0.95 10.26
C ARG A 98 -1.52 -0.58 10.09
N GLN A 99 -0.73 -0.97 11.08
CA GLN A 99 0.72 -0.83 11.01
C GLN A 99 1.28 -1.69 9.87
N PRO A 100 1.95 -1.08 8.88
CA PRO A 100 2.55 -1.83 7.76
C PRO A 100 3.72 -2.71 8.22
N GLY A 101 4.28 -2.44 9.39
CA GLY A 101 5.43 -3.18 9.89
C GLY A 101 6.63 -3.07 8.93
N SER A 102 7.35 -4.17 8.77
CA SER A 102 8.57 -4.20 7.95
C SER A 102 8.37 -3.88 6.47
N THR A 103 7.15 -3.87 5.95
CA THR A 103 6.92 -3.41 4.57
C THR A 103 7.26 -1.92 4.41
N PHE A 104 7.23 -1.13 5.49
CA PHE A 104 7.61 0.28 5.44
C PHE A 104 9.12 0.50 5.24
N LYS A 105 9.96 -0.50 5.50
CA LYS A 105 11.42 -0.41 5.29
C LYS A 105 11.79 -0.05 3.86
N SER A 106 11.03 -0.53 2.87
CA SER A 106 11.27 -0.21 1.47
C SER A 106 11.32 1.30 1.20
N PHE A 107 10.51 2.11 1.90
CA PHE A 107 10.55 3.58 1.77
C PHE A 107 11.80 4.18 2.39
N VAL A 108 12.27 3.65 3.51
CA VAL A 108 13.50 4.09 4.17
C VAL A 108 14.71 3.85 3.27
N TYR A 109 14.84 2.63 2.75
CA TYR A 109 15.95 2.26 1.88
C TYR A 109 15.87 2.95 0.52
N ALA A 110 14.67 3.14 -0.03
CA ALA A 110 14.49 3.90 -1.26
C ALA A 110 14.91 5.38 -1.11
N ALA A 111 14.56 6.00 0.00
CA ALA A 111 14.97 7.37 0.30
C ALA A 111 16.49 7.47 0.47
N ALA A 112 17.13 6.47 1.10
CA ALA A 112 18.58 6.42 1.27
C ALA A 112 19.29 6.25 -0.09
N VAL A 113 18.85 5.31 -0.93
CA VAL A 113 19.41 5.11 -2.27
C VAL A 113 19.24 6.37 -3.12
N ALA A 114 18.05 6.99 -3.12
CA ALA A 114 17.81 8.25 -3.83
C ALA A 114 18.66 9.42 -3.32
N ALA A 115 19.08 9.39 -2.06
CA ALA A 115 20.03 10.33 -1.49
C ALA A 115 21.50 9.99 -1.80
N GLY A 116 21.77 8.92 -2.54
CA GLY A 116 23.12 8.53 -2.98
C GLY A 116 23.84 7.56 -2.03
N PHE A 117 23.15 6.97 -1.05
CA PHE A 117 23.75 5.93 -0.20
C PHE A 117 23.93 4.65 -1.00
N PRO A 118 25.16 4.09 -1.11
CA PRO A 118 25.40 2.86 -1.82
C PRO A 118 24.71 1.68 -1.13
N PRO A 119 24.05 0.75 -1.86
CA PRO A 119 23.44 -0.44 -1.28
C PRO A 119 24.44 -1.35 -0.53
N THR A 120 25.72 -1.21 -0.84
CA THR A 120 26.84 -1.95 -0.21
C THR A 120 27.34 -1.32 1.08
N ASP A 121 26.86 -0.12 1.47
CA ASP A 121 27.28 0.52 2.71
C ASP A 121 27.03 -0.38 3.90
N GLY A 122 28.04 -0.48 4.78
CA GLY A 122 28.03 -1.34 5.93
C GLY A 122 27.46 -0.71 7.19
N TYR A 123 26.55 -1.43 7.83
CA TYR A 123 25.94 -1.05 9.10
C TYR A 123 26.21 -2.07 10.19
N ARG A 124 26.26 -1.62 11.45
CA ARG A 124 26.43 -2.51 12.59
C ARG A 124 25.08 -3.03 13.07
N ASP A 125 24.83 -4.32 12.83
CA ASP A 125 23.71 -5.04 13.40
C ASP A 125 24.05 -5.49 14.83
N MET A 126 23.89 -4.56 15.79
CA MET A 126 24.18 -4.71 17.21
C MET A 126 23.08 -4.01 18.04
N PRO A 127 22.95 -4.29 19.34
CA PRO A 127 22.06 -3.56 20.22
C PRO A 127 22.27 -2.03 20.08
N LEU A 128 21.20 -1.31 19.75
CA LEU A 128 21.20 0.13 19.55
C LEU A 128 20.35 0.82 20.60
N THR A 129 20.84 1.96 21.09
CA THR A 129 20.02 2.91 21.88
C THR A 129 20.21 4.29 21.29
N VAL A 130 19.13 4.96 20.93
CA VAL A 130 19.13 6.34 20.42
C VAL A 130 17.98 7.10 21.07
N ASP A 131 18.29 8.18 21.77
CA ASP A 131 17.33 9.01 22.52
C ASP A 131 16.35 8.18 23.39
N GLY A 132 16.87 7.13 24.03
CA GLY A 132 16.07 6.22 24.86
C GLY A 132 15.29 5.15 24.08
N TYR A 133 15.19 5.25 22.75
CA TYR A 133 14.60 4.22 21.92
C TYR A 133 15.57 3.05 21.72
N LYS A 134 15.06 1.82 21.87
CA LYS A 134 15.87 0.59 21.82
C LYS A 134 15.23 -0.41 20.84
N PRO A 135 15.45 -0.26 19.50
CA PRO A 135 14.97 -1.24 18.53
C PRO A 135 15.60 -2.62 18.79
N LYS A 136 14.81 -3.67 18.52
CA LYS A 136 15.27 -5.05 18.64
C LYS A 136 15.00 -5.79 17.33
N ASN A 137 15.95 -6.63 16.93
CA ASN A 137 15.71 -7.56 15.84
C ASN A 137 14.75 -8.67 16.28
N TYR A 138 14.08 -9.29 15.30
CA TYR A 138 13.28 -10.48 15.55
C TYR A 138 14.16 -11.58 16.17
N GLY A 139 13.66 -12.23 17.23
CA GLY A 139 14.42 -13.23 17.97
C GLY A 139 15.62 -12.70 18.76
N LYS A 140 15.84 -11.38 18.83
CA LYS A 140 16.94 -10.71 19.54
C LYS A 140 18.33 -11.21 19.10
N LYS A 141 18.47 -11.61 17.84
CA LYS A 141 19.75 -12.03 17.23
C LYS A 141 20.35 -10.86 16.46
N TYR A 142 21.68 -10.75 16.51
CA TYR A 142 22.45 -9.71 15.85
C TYR A 142 23.56 -10.35 15.03
N GLY A 143 23.84 -9.79 13.84
CA GLY A 143 24.75 -10.39 12.85
C GLY A 143 26.07 -9.65 12.65
N GLY A 144 26.37 -8.61 13.45
CA GLY A 144 27.59 -7.80 13.29
C GLY A 144 27.49 -6.86 12.08
N TRP A 145 28.52 -6.83 11.24
CA TRP A 145 28.51 -5.99 10.03
C TRP A 145 27.62 -6.58 8.94
N ARG A 146 26.72 -5.76 8.38
CA ARG A 146 25.87 -6.11 7.26
C ARG A 146 25.80 -4.98 6.25
N SER A 147 25.70 -5.29 4.97
CA SER A 147 25.39 -4.33 3.94
C SER A 147 23.94 -3.80 4.08
N MET A 148 23.67 -2.65 3.49
CA MET A 148 22.33 -2.08 3.41
C MET A 148 21.38 -3.04 2.68
N ILE A 149 21.82 -3.63 1.56
CA ILE A 149 21.05 -4.60 0.77
C ILE A 149 20.70 -5.87 1.57
N ASP A 150 21.69 -6.49 2.27
CA ASP A 150 21.42 -7.65 3.11
C ASP A 150 20.45 -7.30 4.25
N SER A 151 20.58 -6.10 4.79
CA SER A 151 19.75 -5.64 5.90
C SER A 151 18.28 -5.45 5.49
N LEU A 152 18.02 -5.02 4.25
CA LEU A 152 16.66 -5.00 3.71
C LEU A 152 16.16 -6.42 3.43
N ALA A 153 16.95 -7.25 2.74
CA ALA A 153 16.60 -8.61 2.36
C ALA A 153 16.23 -9.48 3.58
N TYR A 154 17.00 -9.35 4.67
CA TYR A 154 16.75 -10.07 5.93
C TYR A 154 15.89 -9.28 6.93
N SER A 155 15.36 -8.13 6.51
CA SER A 155 14.46 -7.31 7.33
C SER A 155 15.04 -6.94 8.70
N VAL A 156 16.31 -6.54 8.77
CA VAL A 156 17.03 -6.22 10.00
C VAL A 156 16.51 -4.90 10.60
N ASN A 157 15.94 -4.95 11.79
CA ASN A 157 15.29 -3.78 12.40
C ASN A 157 16.29 -2.71 12.82
N VAL A 158 17.37 -3.11 13.48
CA VAL A 158 18.35 -2.16 14.01
C VAL A 158 19.04 -1.38 12.90
N VAL A 159 19.33 -2.02 11.78
CA VAL A 159 19.94 -1.37 10.62
C VAL A 159 18.95 -0.43 9.94
N ALA A 160 17.68 -0.82 9.79
CA ALA A 160 16.67 0.06 9.21
C ALA A 160 16.51 1.38 10.00
N VAL A 161 16.64 1.33 11.33
CA VAL A 161 16.63 2.53 12.17
C VAL A 161 17.89 3.37 11.96
N GLN A 162 19.06 2.77 11.81
CA GLN A 162 20.30 3.50 11.50
C GLN A 162 20.22 4.18 10.14
N VAL A 163 19.75 3.48 9.10
CA VAL A 163 19.55 4.07 7.76
C VAL A 163 18.57 5.24 7.81
N LEU A 164 17.47 5.13 8.58
CA LEU A 164 16.53 6.23 8.78
C LEU A 164 17.19 7.45 9.44
N ILE A 165 18.07 7.22 10.42
CA ILE A 165 18.81 8.30 11.10
C ILE A 165 19.72 9.02 10.11
N ASP A 166 20.46 8.25 9.30
CA ASP A 166 21.45 8.81 8.37
C ASP A 166 20.79 9.58 7.22
N VAL A 167 19.68 9.05 6.65
CA VAL A 167 18.95 9.73 5.56
C VAL A 167 18.05 10.85 6.07
N GLY A 168 17.64 10.79 7.35
CA GLY A 168 16.69 11.71 7.96
C GLY A 168 15.22 11.30 7.78
N PHE A 169 14.37 11.83 8.65
CA PHE A 169 12.93 11.51 8.65
C PHE A 169 12.19 12.12 7.45
N GLU A 170 12.49 13.38 7.13
CA GLU A 170 11.75 14.15 6.12
C GLU A 170 11.83 13.54 4.71
N PRO A 171 13.00 13.09 4.20
CA PRO A 171 13.06 12.43 2.89
C PRO A 171 12.18 11.18 2.82
N VAL A 172 12.14 10.36 3.88
CA VAL A 172 11.33 9.14 3.95
C VAL A 172 9.84 9.46 3.98
N ILE A 173 9.42 10.41 4.82
CA ILE A 173 8.02 10.85 4.94
C ILE A 173 7.56 11.47 3.61
N LYS A 174 8.39 12.32 3.02
CA LYS A 174 8.10 12.94 1.73
C LYS A 174 7.94 11.91 0.62
N LEU A 175 8.86 10.94 0.53
CA LEU A 175 8.76 9.87 -0.48
C LEU A 175 7.49 9.06 -0.30
N ALA A 176 7.16 8.63 0.92
CA ALA A 176 5.93 7.88 1.21
C ALA A 176 4.67 8.67 0.76
N LYS A 177 4.62 9.98 1.06
CA LYS A 177 3.52 10.86 0.61
C LYS A 177 3.47 11.01 -0.91
N ASP A 178 4.61 11.23 -1.55
CA ASP A 178 4.69 11.37 -3.01
C ASP A 178 4.28 10.07 -3.72
N MET A 179 4.47 8.91 -3.08
CA MET A 179 4.02 7.59 -3.55
C MET A 179 2.57 7.26 -3.15
N GLY A 180 1.83 8.20 -2.56
CA GLY A 180 0.40 8.10 -2.34
C GLY A 180 -0.05 7.67 -0.93
N ILE A 181 0.84 7.58 0.04
CA ILE A 181 0.46 7.40 1.46
C ILE A 181 -0.15 8.70 1.97
N LYS A 182 -1.46 8.70 2.21
CA LYS A 182 -2.23 9.85 2.72
C LYS A 182 -2.37 9.81 4.23
N SER A 183 -2.25 8.62 4.81
CA SER A 183 -2.28 8.40 6.25
C SER A 183 -1.16 9.19 6.94
N GLU A 184 -1.43 9.66 8.16
CA GLU A 184 -0.45 10.44 8.91
C GLU A 184 0.72 9.56 9.37
N VAL A 185 1.94 9.90 8.93
CA VAL A 185 3.19 9.29 9.40
C VAL A 185 4.06 10.37 10.04
N LYS A 186 4.65 10.07 11.20
CA LYS A 186 5.38 11.05 12.01
C LYS A 186 6.86 10.71 12.10
N ALA A 187 7.68 11.74 12.31
CA ALA A 187 9.13 11.63 12.50
C ALA A 187 9.47 10.99 13.84
N THR A 188 9.49 9.67 13.88
CA THR A 188 9.91 8.86 15.03
C THR A 188 10.85 7.75 14.58
N TYR A 189 11.74 7.28 15.44
CA TYR A 189 12.66 6.19 15.11
C TYR A 189 11.93 4.90 14.72
N SER A 190 10.75 4.66 15.30
CA SER A 190 9.92 3.52 14.97
C SER A 190 9.26 3.60 13.59
N LEU A 191 9.32 4.75 12.90
CA LEU A 191 8.89 4.90 11.50
C LEU A 191 9.58 3.89 10.60
N ALA A 192 10.90 3.65 10.80
CA ALA A 192 11.64 2.65 10.04
C ALA A 192 11.06 1.23 10.14
N LEU A 193 10.30 0.96 11.19
CA LEU A 193 9.69 -0.34 11.46
C LEU A 193 8.19 -0.38 11.14
N GLY A 194 7.66 0.67 10.51
CA GLY A 194 6.27 0.76 10.11
C GLY A 194 5.30 0.80 11.29
N SER A 195 5.60 1.59 12.32
CA SER A 195 4.75 1.75 13.51
C SER A 195 3.52 2.65 13.29
N TRP A 196 3.51 3.45 12.23
CA TRP A 196 2.41 4.34 11.88
C TRP A 196 1.41 3.62 10.99
N GLU A 197 0.14 3.72 11.34
CA GLU A 197 -0.92 3.02 10.62
C GLU A 197 -1.15 3.63 9.23
N VAL A 198 -1.36 2.75 8.25
CA VAL A 198 -1.68 3.11 6.87
C VAL A 198 -2.83 2.27 6.35
N ASN A 199 -3.42 2.70 5.26
CA ASN A 199 -4.47 1.97 4.57
C ASN A 199 -3.87 0.98 3.55
N LEU A 200 -4.49 -0.19 3.37
CA LEU A 200 -3.99 -1.22 2.46
C LEU A 200 -3.95 -0.75 1.00
N LEU A 201 -4.99 -0.03 0.53
CA LEU A 201 -5.02 0.49 -0.84
C LEU A 201 -3.89 1.50 -1.08
N GLU A 202 -3.64 2.41 -0.12
CA GLU A 202 -2.53 3.36 -0.19
C GLU A 202 -1.18 2.66 -0.24
N LEU A 203 -0.96 1.68 0.62
CA LEU A 203 0.29 0.92 0.67
C LEU A 203 0.53 0.13 -0.62
N THR A 204 -0.51 -0.54 -1.14
CA THR A 204 -0.43 -1.28 -2.41
C THR A 204 -0.10 -0.35 -3.57
N ASN A 205 -0.73 0.84 -3.61
CA ASN A 205 -0.45 1.84 -4.65
C ASN A 205 0.97 2.40 -4.56
N ALA A 206 1.49 2.59 -3.35
CA ALA A 206 2.87 3.00 -3.15
C ALA A 206 3.85 1.92 -3.65
N TYR A 207 3.56 0.64 -3.41
CA TYR A 207 4.35 -0.46 -3.98
C TYR A 207 4.23 -0.56 -5.50
N ALA A 208 3.06 -0.26 -6.08
CA ALA A 208 2.89 -0.16 -7.54
C ALA A 208 3.85 0.89 -8.15
N THR A 209 4.17 1.95 -7.40
CA THR A 209 5.15 2.96 -7.83
C THR A 209 6.57 2.38 -7.99
N PHE A 210 7.01 1.50 -7.09
CA PHE A 210 8.27 0.78 -7.27
C PHE A 210 8.25 -0.06 -8.56
N ALA A 211 7.20 -0.87 -8.75
CA ALA A 211 7.03 -1.71 -9.93
C ALA A 211 6.94 -0.89 -11.24
N ALA A 212 6.44 0.35 -11.16
CA ALA A 212 6.36 1.30 -12.28
C ALA A 212 7.64 2.14 -12.46
N GLN A 213 8.79 1.68 -11.97
CA GLN A 213 10.07 2.38 -12.09
C GLN A 213 10.03 3.80 -11.49
N GLY A 214 9.41 3.94 -10.32
CA GLY A 214 9.30 5.19 -9.59
C GLY A 214 8.21 6.16 -10.09
N LYS A 215 7.36 5.73 -11.02
CA LYS A 215 6.20 6.51 -11.50
C LYS A 215 4.99 6.25 -10.62
N TYR A 216 4.56 7.25 -9.89
CA TYR A 216 3.28 7.21 -9.16
C TYR A 216 2.12 7.51 -10.10
N ILE A 217 1.10 6.66 -10.07
CA ILE A 217 -0.21 6.85 -10.69
C ILE A 217 -1.25 6.64 -9.59
N PRO A 218 -2.17 7.59 -9.33
CA PRO A 218 -3.22 7.38 -8.35
C PRO A 218 -4.04 6.12 -8.65
N ALA A 219 -4.21 5.26 -7.64
CA ALA A 219 -5.08 4.11 -7.79
C ALA A 219 -6.54 4.54 -7.99
N TYR A 220 -7.23 3.95 -8.96
CA TYR A 220 -8.62 4.27 -9.27
C TYR A 220 -9.42 3.02 -9.66
N GLY A 221 -10.74 3.10 -9.40
CA GLY A 221 -11.69 2.03 -9.72
C GLY A 221 -12.73 2.40 -10.77
N ILE A 222 -12.88 3.70 -11.10
CA ILE A 222 -13.90 4.22 -12.01
C ILE A 222 -13.21 4.73 -13.27
N LYS A 223 -13.56 4.16 -14.43
CA LYS A 223 -13.11 4.64 -15.73
C LYS A 223 -14.01 5.76 -16.22
N LYS A 224 -15.31 5.54 -16.18
CA LYS A 224 -16.30 6.47 -16.75
C LYS A 224 -17.65 6.31 -16.03
N VAL A 225 -18.40 7.40 -15.96
CA VAL A 225 -19.80 7.40 -15.50
C VAL A 225 -20.68 8.02 -16.58
N ILE A 226 -21.77 7.34 -16.92
CA ILE A 226 -22.72 7.73 -17.95
C ILE A 226 -24.09 7.89 -17.28
N ASN A 227 -24.81 8.98 -17.58
CA ASN A 227 -26.14 9.22 -17.06
C ASN A 227 -27.22 8.49 -17.89
N GLN A 228 -28.51 8.62 -17.49
CA GLN A 228 -29.66 8.02 -18.17
C GLN A 228 -29.84 8.47 -19.63
N ASN A 229 -29.32 9.65 -19.98
CA ASN A 229 -29.40 10.19 -21.34
C ASN A 229 -28.28 9.69 -22.25
N GLY A 230 -27.36 8.86 -21.72
CA GLY A 230 -26.18 8.39 -22.45
C GLY A 230 -25.02 9.38 -22.46
N GLU A 231 -25.08 10.45 -21.67
CA GLU A 231 -24.02 11.45 -21.59
C GLU A 231 -22.94 11.03 -20.59
N VAL A 232 -21.68 11.18 -20.96
CA VAL A 232 -20.53 10.95 -20.07
C VAL A 232 -20.44 12.14 -19.10
N ILE A 233 -20.71 11.89 -17.83
CA ILE A 233 -20.65 12.91 -16.77
C ILE A 233 -19.38 12.86 -15.92
N TYR A 234 -18.61 11.80 -16.05
CA TYR A 234 -17.27 11.67 -15.47
C TYR A 234 -16.42 10.74 -16.33
N GLU A 235 -15.16 11.11 -16.55
CA GLU A 235 -14.14 10.27 -17.16
C GLU A 235 -12.82 10.43 -16.41
N GLY A 236 -12.26 9.30 -15.96
CA GLY A 236 -11.01 9.26 -15.24
C GLY A 236 -9.83 9.66 -16.13
N ASN A 237 -9.06 10.66 -15.71
CA ASN A 237 -7.83 11.09 -16.39
C ASN A 237 -6.72 11.16 -15.36
N PHE A 238 -6.04 10.04 -15.13
CA PHE A 238 -5.00 9.91 -14.12
C PHE A 238 -3.61 10.02 -14.77
N LYS A 239 -2.89 11.09 -14.41
CA LYS A 239 -1.54 11.34 -14.94
C LYS A 239 -0.49 10.74 -14.02
N SER A 240 0.51 10.11 -14.61
CA SER A 240 1.67 9.64 -13.87
C SER A 240 2.60 10.79 -13.51
N LYS A 241 3.28 10.65 -12.35
CA LYS A 241 4.32 11.57 -11.88
C LYS A 241 5.55 10.76 -11.48
N GLN A 242 6.73 11.10 -11.98
CA GLN A 242 7.99 10.52 -11.48
C GLN A 242 8.24 11.07 -10.07
N VAL A 243 8.25 10.20 -9.06
CA VAL A 243 8.42 10.55 -7.64
C VAL A 243 9.68 9.92 -7.03
N LEU A 244 10.19 8.88 -7.64
CA LEU A 244 11.48 8.25 -7.37
C LEU A 244 12.18 8.05 -8.72
N ASP A 245 13.46 8.32 -8.82
CA ASP A 245 14.21 8.08 -10.05
C ASP A 245 14.26 6.59 -10.40
N LYS A 246 14.42 6.27 -11.69
CA LYS A 246 14.32 4.89 -12.19
C LYS A 246 15.39 3.98 -11.63
N ASP A 247 16.60 4.50 -11.45
CA ASP A 247 17.74 3.72 -10.99
C ASP A 247 17.57 3.35 -9.51
N SER A 248 17.15 4.31 -8.68
CA SER A 248 16.79 4.05 -7.28
C SER A 248 15.63 3.06 -7.14
N ALA A 249 14.59 3.20 -7.97
CA ALA A 249 13.49 2.24 -7.99
C ALA A 249 13.97 0.83 -8.37
N ALA A 250 14.83 0.71 -9.39
CA ALA A 250 15.39 -0.56 -9.82
C ALA A 250 16.25 -1.21 -8.73
N ILE A 251 17.12 -0.45 -8.07
CA ILE A 251 17.98 -0.94 -6.98
C ILE A 251 17.14 -1.49 -5.81
N VAL A 252 16.05 -0.82 -5.44
CA VAL A 252 15.21 -1.23 -4.31
C VAL A 252 14.33 -2.44 -4.66
N THR A 253 14.00 -2.65 -5.94
CA THR A 253 13.19 -3.79 -6.39
C THR A 253 14.01 -5.03 -6.73
N TRP A 254 15.31 -4.89 -6.91
CA TRP A 254 16.24 -5.99 -7.17
C TRP A 254 16.52 -6.80 -5.92
#